data_26c55aaaf7bd778cf80f512657db9b05
#
_entry.id   26c55aaaf7bd778cf80f512657db9b05
#
_cell.length_a   1.000
_cell.length_b   1.000
_cell.length_c   1.000
_cell.angle_alpha   90.00
_cell.angle_beta   90.00
_cell.angle_gamma   90.00
#
_symmetry.space_group_name_H-M   'P 1'
#
loop_
_entity.id
_entity.type
_entity.pdbx_description
1 polymer ?
#
loop_
_entity_poly.entity_id
_entity_poly.type
_entity_poly.pdbx_seq_one_letter_code
_entity_poly.pdbx_strand_id
1 'polypeptide(L)'
;MVRLGSRSLAVLGGVYALVASVIYTLVVTRRLTAEELAVLTVFNSGYAIALSILGYVTSWYPRVLAKEPERFSELAGAGVLASFLAWVSLAVYIAVYGKFDAAVLALGLTLLILSAWPAGAYLSIYRQKTLALLGYVSQTAKLAGAFIIRLSPAVSTVLLINVAMSLPTTLAKLAKPRIHLATLKQLIRGAPYQTLYLFSTLIGGLATYAVFAAGGDLLLSYNYVLFQIGKSVYPALSIVPLMYGSLLAEANKLRRALLDGAVLLYLYLVAAAVMAKSPEWYIALLRPSELGSVPLIEAVWLNGAALLASGILLHADTVLKGVEEKTVFTLRDKPAKALMLDIASAPFTITLTYLLAKAHGAPGMAIAFTISGSLSAAYRLRLLGRGYLPLLTKLYLPAAAALALIYAAPIPLLPYVRGGALETILTYLPNAALLGGLALVLLAAFSPAAREALSTLLRRLGVLRR
;
A
#
# COMPACT_ATOMS: atom_id res chain seq x y z
N MET A 1 -22.39 -17.27 16.34
CA MET A 1 -21.42 -17.06 15.24
C MET A 1 -21.26 -15.56 15.03
N VAL A 2 -20.07 -14.99 15.29
CA VAL A 2 -19.82 -13.53 15.17
C VAL A 2 -19.82 -13.15 13.68
N ARG A 3 -20.76 -12.30 13.26
CA ARG A 3 -20.79 -11.77 11.88
C ARG A 3 -19.75 -10.64 11.74
N LEU A 4 -18.53 -11.01 11.32
CA LEU A 4 -17.49 -10.03 10.99
C LEU A 4 -17.91 -9.15 9.81
N GLY A 5 -17.73 -7.84 9.96
CA GLY A 5 -17.91 -6.89 8.85
C GLY A 5 -16.79 -6.98 7.81
N SER A 6 -17.01 -6.45 6.61
CA SER A 6 -16.01 -6.46 5.53
C SER A 6 -14.67 -5.83 5.93
N ARG A 7 -14.68 -4.80 6.76
CA ARG A 7 -13.45 -4.14 7.26
C ARG A 7 -12.67 -5.00 8.24
N SER A 8 -13.34 -5.64 9.20
CA SER A 8 -12.69 -6.55 10.13
C SER A 8 -12.05 -7.72 9.39
N LEU A 9 -12.75 -8.26 8.39
CA LEU A 9 -12.21 -9.29 7.51
C LEU A 9 -11.01 -8.79 6.71
N ALA A 10 -11.05 -7.56 6.20
CA ALA A 10 -9.92 -6.98 5.46
C ALA A 10 -8.69 -6.75 6.35
N VAL A 11 -8.87 -6.30 7.59
CA VAL A 11 -7.76 -6.14 8.55
C VAL A 11 -7.12 -7.48 8.88
N LEU A 12 -7.93 -8.48 9.25
CA LEU A 12 -7.43 -9.83 9.52
C LEU A 12 -6.76 -10.45 8.29
N GLY A 13 -7.36 -10.24 7.10
CA GLY A 13 -6.76 -10.64 5.82
C GLY A 13 -5.43 -9.96 5.54
N GLY A 14 -5.28 -8.70 5.92
CA GLY A 14 -4.02 -7.95 5.81
C GLY A 14 -2.94 -8.48 6.76
N VAL A 15 -3.29 -8.85 8.01
CA VAL A 15 -2.37 -9.53 8.94
C VAL A 15 -1.93 -10.88 8.36
N TYR A 16 -2.88 -11.67 7.87
CA TYR A 16 -2.60 -12.94 7.23
C TYR A 16 -1.71 -12.76 5.98
N ALA A 17 -1.97 -11.74 5.17
CA ALA A 17 -1.16 -11.38 4.01
C ALA A 17 0.29 -11.00 4.39
N LEU A 18 0.47 -10.31 5.51
CA LEU A 18 1.80 -9.99 6.03
C LEU A 18 2.58 -11.27 6.36
N VAL A 19 1.98 -12.17 7.14
CA VAL A 19 2.60 -13.46 7.52
C VAL A 19 2.92 -14.29 6.27
N ALA A 20 1.96 -14.45 5.37
CA ALA A 20 2.14 -15.18 4.12
C ALA A 20 3.26 -14.56 3.26
N SER A 21 3.35 -13.23 3.21
CA SER A 21 4.38 -12.52 2.43
C SER A 21 5.78 -12.70 3.01
N VAL A 22 5.92 -12.67 4.32
CA VAL A 22 7.22 -12.91 4.98
C VAL A 22 7.70 -14.33 4.68
N ILE A 23 6.87 -15.35 4.91
CA ILE A 23 7.22 -16.74 4.64
C ILE A 23 7.58 -16.94 3.16
N TYR A 24 6.76 -16.43 2.27
CA TYR A 24 6.98 -16.54 0.83
C TYR A 24 8.31 -15.89 0.40
N THR A 25 8.58 -14.67 0.86
CA THR A 25 9.82 -13.94 0.53
C THR A 25 11.05 -14.69 1.04
N LEU A 26 11.01 -15.22 2.26
CA LEU A 26 12.11 -16.01 2.81
C LEU A 26 12.39 -17.26 1.97
N VAL A 27 11.35 -17.95 1.50
CA VAL A 27 11.53 -19.13 0.66
C VAL A 27 12.09 -18.75 -0.71
N VAL A 28 11.52 -17.74 -1.37
CA VAL A 28 11.98 -17.26 -2.69
C VAL A 28 13.45 -16.87 -2.63
N THR A 29 13.85 -16.02 -1.68
CA THR A 29 15.22 -15.51 -1.60
C THR A 29 16.26 -16.56 -1.23
N ARG A 30 15.85 -17.62 -0.53
CA ARG A 30 16.75 -18.70 -0.13
C ARG A 30 16.83 -19.88 -1.12
N ARG A 31 15.90 -19.98 -2.07
CA ARG A 31 15.79 -21.10 -2.99
C ARG A 31 16.14 -20.77 -4.42
N LEU A 32 15.88 -19.54 -4.85
CA LEU A 32 16.28 -19.11 -6.19
C LEU A 32 17.78 -18.80 -6.23
N THR A 33 18.40 -19.14 -7.36
CA THR A 33 19.79 -18.78 -7.67
C THR A 33 19.92 -17.27 -7.86
N ALA A 34 21.14 -16.76 -7.83
CA ALA A 34 21.40 -15.34 -8.08
C ALA A 34 20.92 -14.91 -9.49
N GLU A 35 21.07 -15.78 -10.47
CA GLU A 35 20.62 -15.54 -11.85
C GLU A 35 19.10 -15.48 -11.94
N GLU A 36 18.38 -16.42 -11.31
CA GLU A 36 16.92 -16.43 -11.28
C GLU A 36 16.35 -15.21 -10.53
N LEU A 37 17.01 -14.79 -9.44
CA LEU A 37 16.63 -13.56 -8.72
C LEU A 37 16.86 -12.32 -9.61
N ALA A 38 17.90 -12.30 -10.42
CA ALA A 38 18.13 -11.22 -11.38
C ALA A 38 17.01 -11.17 -12.44
N VAL A 39 16.64 -12.33 -13.02
CA VAL A 39 15.51 -12.42 -13.96
C VAL A 39 14.22 -11.94 -13.31
N LEU A 40 13.93 -12.37 -12.08
CA LEU A 40 12.74 -11.94 -11.32
C LEU A 40 12.75 -10.44 -11.05
N THR A 41 13.92 -9.86 -10.77
CA THR A 41 14.08 -8.41 -10.55
C THR A 41 13.80 -7.62 -11.80
N VAL A 42 14.36 -8.04 -12.94
CA VAL A 42 14.11 -7.45 -14.26
C VAL A 42 12.61 -7.55 -14.60
N PHE A 43 12.02 -8.74 -14.42
CA PHE A 43 10.58 -8.93 -14.63
C PHE A 43 9.75 -7.98 -13.78
N ASN A 44 9.99 -7.91 -12.47
CA ASN A 44 9.22 -7.06 -11.56
C ASN A 44 9.31 -5.58 -11.92
N SER A 45 10.49 -5.11 -12.32
CA SER A 45 10.70 -3.73 -12.77
C SER A 45 9.94 -3.43 -14.07
N GLY A 46 10.06 -4.30 -15.05
CA GLY A 46 9.31 -4.17 -16.31
C GLY A 46 7.79 -4.30 -16.12
N TYR A 47 7.36 -5.19 -15.22
CA TYR A 47 5.96 -5.36 -14.87
C TYR A 47 5.37 -4.12 -14.17
N ALA A 48 6.14 -3.43 -13.32
CA ALA A 48 5.70 -2.16 -12.71
C ALA A 48 5.48 -1.06 -13.76
N ILE A 49 6.34 -0.99 -14.79
CA ILE A 49 6.16 -0.08 -15.93
C ILE A 49 4.89 -0.46 -16.71
N ALA A 50 4.72 -1.74 -17.00
CA ALA A 50 3.54 -2.26 -17.70
C ALA A 50 2.23 -1.98 -16.93
N LEU A 51 2.22 -2.14 -15.60
CA LEU A 51 1.09 -1.76 -14.75
C LEU A 51 0.80 -0.26 -14.79
N SER A 52 1.80 0.59 -14.90
CA SER A 52 1.60 2.03 -15.03
C SER A 52 0.91 2.39 -16.36
N ILE A 53 1.26 1.69 -17.45
CA ILE A 53 0.57 1.81 -18.73
C ILE A 53 -0.86 1.27 -18.63
N LEU A 54 -1.05 0.11 -18.01
CA LEU A 54 -2.37 -0.45 -17.76
C LEU A 54 -3.25 0.50 -16.95
N GLY A 55 -2.66 1.27 -16.05
CA GLY A 55 -3.30 2.29 -15.23
C GLY A 55 -4.08 3.35 -16.02
N TYR A 56 -3.71 3.63 -17.27
CA TYR A 56 -4.47 4.55 -18.14
C TYR A 56 -5.93 4.12 -18.34
N VAL A 57 -6.20 2.84 -18.20
CA VAL A 57 -7.53 2.25 -18.35
C VAL A 57 -8.09 1.83 -16.99
N THR A 58 -7.36 1.04 -16.20
CA THR A 58 -7.86 0.37 -14.99
C THR A 58 -8.15 1.32 -13.83
N SER A 59 -7.45 2.46 -13.75
CA SER A 59 -7.65 3.45 -12.69
C SER A 59 -9.09 4.03 -12.66
N TRP A 60 -9.82 3.94 -13.75
CA TRP A 60 -11.17 4.49 -13.87
C TRP A 60 -12.28 3.49 -13.58
N TYR A 61 -11.97 2.19 -13.50
CA TYR A 61 -12.96 1.13 -13.31
C TYR A 61 -13.88 1.34 -12.11
N PRO A 62 -13.38 1.66 -10.90
CA PRO A 62 -14.27 1.85 -9.76
C PRO A 62 -15.27 2.98 -9.98
N ARG A 63 -14.85 4.02 -10.67
CA ARG A 63 -15.68 5.22 -10.90
C ARG A 63 -16.74 4.99 -11.98
N VAL A 64 -16.38 4.28 -13.03
CA VAL A 64 -17.35 3.90 -14.08
C VAL A 64 -18.37 2.93 -13.51
N LEU A 65 -17.91 1.86 -12.82
CA LEU A 65 -18.79 0.84 -12.27
C LEU A 65 -19.69 1.37 -11.14
N ALA A 66 -19.26 2.37 -10.38
CA ALA A 66 -20.11 2.98 -9.35
C ALA A 66 -21.34 3.67 -9.94
N LYS A 67 -21.26 4.15 -11.19
CA LYS A 67 -22.36 4.82 -11.90
C LYS A 67 -23.10 3.89 -12.84
N GLU A 68 -22.40 3.03 -13.55
CA GLU A 68 -22.87 2.24 -14.68
C GLU A 68 -22.33 0.78 -14.55
N PRO A 69 -22.87 -0.03 -13.60
CA PRO A 69 -22.35 -1.39 -13.33
C PRO A 69 -22.52 -2.36 -14.51
N GLU A 70 -23.44 -2.09 -15.44
CA GLU A 70 -23.70 -2.85 -16.66
C GLU A 70 -22.53 -2.78 -17.65
N ARG A 71 -21.69 -1.75 -17.58
CA ARG A 71 -20.53 -1.58 -18.47
C ARG A 71 -19.35 -2.49 -18.14
N PHE A 72 -19.52 -3.43 -17.23
CA PHE A 72 -18.46 -4.36 -16.82
C PHE A 72 -17.78 -5.06 -18.02
N SER A 73 -18.58 -5.55 -19.00
CA SER A 73 -18.07 -6.23 -20.19
C SER A 73 -17.23 -5.32 -21.11
N GLU A 74 -17.59 -4.04 -21.20
CA GLU A 74 -16.85 -3.04 -21.98
C GLU A 74 -15.52 -2.71 -21.32
N LEU A 75 -15.51 -2.57 -19.98
CA LEU A 75 -14.28 -2.35 -19.21
C LEU A 75 -13.36 -3.55 -19.29
N ALA A 76 -13.90 -4.78 -19.25
CA ALA A 76 -13.11 -5.98 -19.44
C ALA A 76 -12.45 -6.01 -20.84
N GLY A 77 -13.18 -5.63 -21.89
CA GLY A 77 -12.63 -5.51 -23.25
C GLY A 77 -11.53 -4.45 -23.36
N ALA A 78 -11.74 -3.28 -22.75
CA ALA A 78 -10.73 -2.23 -22.70
C ALA A 78 -9.47 -2.68 -21.93
N GLY A 79 -9.65 -3.40 -20.82
CA GLY A 79 -8.55 -3.96 -20.03
C GLY A 79 -7.73 -4.99 -20.79
N VAL A 80 -8.36 -5.92 -21.47
CA VAL A 80 -7.68 -6.92 -22.29
C VAL A 80 -6.84 -6.23 -23.38
N LEU A 81 -7.39 -5.26 -24.09
CA LEU A 81 -6.66 -4.50 -25.11
C LEU A 81 -5.45 -3.75 -24.50
N ALA A 82 -5.65 -3.08 -23.37
CA ALA A 82 -4.57 -2.37 -22.69
C ALA A 82 -3.47 -3.33 -22.18
N SER A 83 -3.85 -4.57 -21.80
CA SER A 83 -2.89 -5.59 -21.37
C SER A 83 -1.92 -6.00 -22.47
N PHE A 84 -2.35 -6.08 -23.72
CA PHE A 84 -1.46 -6.35 -24.84
C PHE A 84 -0.45 -5.21 -25.05
N LEU A 85 -0.88 -3.95 -24.97
CA LEU A 85 0.02 -2.80 -25.07
C LEU A 85 1.04 -2.76 -23.92
N ALA A 86 0.56 -3.00 -22.69
CA ALA A 86 1.41 -3.09 -21.50
C ALA A 86 2.41 -4.26 -21.60
N TRP A 87 1.97 -5.40 -22.16
CA TRP A 87 2.83 -6.57 -22.39
C TRP A 87 3.94 -6.29 -23.39
N VAL A 88 3.69 -5.55 -24.46
CA VAL A 88 4.74 -5.13 -25.40
C VAL A 88 5.84 -4.35 -24.68
N SER A 89 5.47 -3.43 -23.78
CA SER A 89 6.46 -2.68 -22.98
C SER A 89 7.28 -3.58 -22.05
N LEU A 90 6.62 -4.58 -21.42
CA LEU A 90 7.29 -5.59 -20.61
C LEU A 90 8.26 -6.44 -21.43
N ALA A 91 7.84 -6.90 -22.63
CA ALA A 91 8.67 -7.69 -23.52
C ALA A 91 9.90 -6.93 -24.00
N VAL A 92 9.74 -5.66 -24.41
CA VAL A 92 10.84 -4.77 -24.79
C VAL A 92 11.80 -4.59 -23.61
N TYR A 93 11.27 -4.32 -22.40
CA TYR A 93 12.11 -4.14 -21.21
C TYR A 93 12.95 -5.39 -20.92
N ILE A 94 12.35 -6.58 -20.91
CA ILE A 94 13.05 -7.86 -20.68
C ILE A 94 14.09 -8.12 -21.78
N ALA A 95 13.75 -7.83 -23.03
CA ALA A 95 14.67 -8.02 -24.18
C ALA A 95 15.92 -7.15 -24.09
N VAL A 96 15.79 -5.89 -23.64
CA VAL A 96 16.94 -4.97 -23.43
C VAL A 96 17.96 -5.54 -22.45
N TYR A 97 17.52 -6.33 -21.45
CA TYR A 97 18.42 -7.00 -20.51
C TYR A 97 18.93 -8.37 -20.97
N GLY A 98 18.58 -8.79 -22.20
CA GLY A 98 19.00 -10.11 -22.75
C GLY A 98 18.43 -11.32 -21.98
N LYS A 99 17.35 -11.13 -21.19
CA LYS A 99 16.73 -12.17 -20.34
C LYS A 99 15.43 -12.71 -20.94
N PHE A 100 15.40 -12.86 -22.26
CA PHE A 100 14.21 -13.33 -22.98
C PHE A 100 13.87 -14.78 -22.59
N ASP A 101 12.67 -14.99 -22.05
CA ASP A 101 12.09 -16.30 -21.71
C ASP A 101 10.61 -16.29 -22.10
N ALA A 102 10.22 -17.19 -23.01
CA ALA A 102 8.86 -17.28 -23.53
C ALA A 102 7.82 -17.62 -22.43
N ALA A 103 8.18 -18.48 -21.46
CA ALA A 103 7.29 -18.83 -20.36
C ALA A 103 7.07 -17.64 -19.42
N VAL A 104 8.14 -16.89 -19.11
CA VAL A 104 8.08 -15.65 -18.31
C VAL A 104 7.20 -14.60 -18.99
N LEU A 105 7.33 -14.42 -20.31
CA LEU A 105 6.51 -13.48 -21.07
C LEU A 105 5.03 -13.89 -21.15
N ALA A 106 4.74 -15.20 -21.35
CA ALA A 106 3.38 -15.71 -21.37
C ALA A 106 2.68 -15.54 -20.01
N LEU A 107 3.39 -15.85 -18.92
CA LEU A 107 2.88 -15.61 -17.57
C LEU A 107 2.73 -14.12 -17.27
N GLY A 108 3.63 -13.28 -17.77
CA GLY A 108 3.53 -11.83 -17.70
C GLY A 108 2.26 -11.28 -18.36
N LEU A 109 1.93 -11.73 -19.57
CA LEU A 109 0.66 -11.38 -20.25
C LEU A 109 -0.54 -11.83 -19.45
N THR A 110 -0.52 -13.06 -18.94
CA THR A 110 -1.60 -13.60 -18.10
C THR A 110 -1.81 -12.74 -16.87
N LEU A 111 -0.75 -12.37 -16.16
CA LEU A 111 -0.82 -11.48 -15.00
C LEU A 111 -1.38 -10.09 -15.34
N LEU A 112 -1.00 -9.52 -16.49
CA LEU A 112 -1.52 -8.22 -16.94
C LEU A 112 -3.01 -8.31 -17.24
N ILE A 113 -3.48 -9.36 -17.92
CA ILE A 113 -4.90 -9.59 -18.20
C ILE A 113 -5.70 -9.74 -16.88
N LEU A 114 -5.20 -10.53 -15.93
CA LEU A 114 -5.84 -10.70 -14.63
C LEU A 114 -5.88 -9.38 -13.84
N SER A 115 -4.80 -8.59 -13.88
CA SER A 115 -4.73 -7.27 -13.23
C SER A 115 -5.64 -6.24 -13.90
N ALA A 116 -5.88 -6.38 -15.20
CA ALA A 116 -6.77 -5.53 -15.98
C ALA A 116 -8.25 -5.89 -15.82
N TRP A 117 -8.56 -7.03 -15.20
CA TRP A 117 -9.95 -7.47 -15.08
C TRP A 117 -10.73 -6.63 -14.06
N PRO A 118 -11.93 -6.13 -14.39
CA PRO A 118 -12.63 -5.16 -13.52
C PRO A 118 -13.31 -5.78 -12.28
N ALA A 119 -13.18 -7.11 -12.05
CA ALA A 119 -13.84 -7.79 -10.93
C ALA A 119 -13.46 -7.23 -9.56
N GLY A 120 -12.18 -6.91 -9.31
CA GLY A 120 -11.73 -6.30 -8.06
C GLY A 120 -12.42 -4.95 -7.79
N ALA A 121 -12.52 -4.11 -8.82
CA ALA A 121 -13.22 -2.83 -8.73
C ALA A 121 -14.73 -3.01 -8.47
N TYR A 122 -15.38 -3.94 -9.15
CA TYR A 122 -16.78 -4.27 -8.92
C TYR A 122 -17.03 -4.77 -7.50
N LEU A 123 -16.23 -5.72 -7.03
CA LEU A 123 -16.36 -6.29 -5.69
C LEU A 123 -16.12 -5.26 -4.59
N SER A 124 -15.19 -4.33 -4.79
CA SER A 124 -14.91 -3.26 -3.82
C SER A 124 -16.10 -2.33 -3.58
N ILE A 125 -16.97 -2.18 -4.57
CA ILE A 125 -18.18 -1.34 -4.51
C ILE A 125 -19.36 -2.16 -3.99
N TYR A 126 -19.66 -3.29 -4.62
CA TYR A 126 -20.92 -4.00 -4.45
C TYR A 126 -20.86 -5.22 -3.54
N ARG A 127 -19.68 -5.87 -3.40
CA ARG A 127 -19.48 -7.12 -2.63
C ARG A 127 -18.19 -7.12 -1.81
N GLN A 128 -18.01 -6.09 -0.98
CA GLN A 128 -16.81 -5.88 -0.18
C GLN A 128 -16.42 -7.08 0.70
N LYS A 129 -17.41 -7.77 1.29
CA LYS A 129 -17.17 -8.98 2.09
C LYS A 129 -16.58 -10.11 1.25
N THR A 130 -17.09 -10.31 0.05
CA THR A 130 -16.56 -11.30 -0.90
C THR A 130 -15.13 -10.96 -1.28
N LEU A 131 -14.82 -9.69 -1.59
CA LEU A 131 -13.45 -9.26 -1.89
C LEU A 131 -12.50 -9.56 -0.73
N ALA A 132 -12.90 -9.26 0.50
CA ALA A 132 -12.10 -9.55 1.68
C ALA A 132 -11.85 -11.06 1.86
N LEU A 133 -12.86 -11.91 1.66
CA LEU A 133 -12.71 -13.37 1.74
C LEU A 133 -11.79 -13.92 0.64
N LEU A 134 -11.92 -13.41 -0.59
CA LEU A 134 -11.04 -13.81 -1.70
C LEU A 134 -9.57 -13.43 -1.42
N GLY A 135 -9.33 -12.37 -0.65
CA GLY A 135 -8.00 -12.02 -0.17
C GLY A 135 -7.36 -13.16 0.64
N TYR A 136 -8.11 -13.83 1.52
CA TYR A 136 -7.60 -15.01 2.25
C TYR A 136 -7.25 -16.16 1.31
N VAL A 137 -8.11 -16.45 0.33
CA VAL A 137 -7.86 -17.50 -0.66
C VAL A 137 -6.56 -17.21 -1.43
N SER A 138 -6.37 -15.97 -1.88
CA SER A 138 -5.16 -15.53 -2.58
C SER A 138 -3.90 -15.70 -1.70
N GLN A 139 -3.97 -15.35 -0.41
CA GLN A 139 -2.82 -15.49 0.49
C GLN A 139 -2.55 -16.97 0.86
N THR A 140 -3.58 -17.80 0.93
CA THR A 140 -3.42 -19.25 1.09
C THR A 140 -2.71 -19.87 -0.13
N ALA A 141 -3.07 -19.44 -1.36
CA ALA A 141 -2.37 -19.84 -2.58
C ALA A 141 -0.89 -19.42 -2.53
N LYS A 142 -0.57 -18.25 -1.96
CA LYS A 142 0.80 -17.77 -1.76
C LYS A 142 1.59 -18.65 -0.80
N LEU A 143 1.00 -19.05 0.34
CA LEU A 143 1.63 -19.95 1.30
C LEU A 143 1.85 -21.34 0.69
N ALA A 144 0.84 -21.91 0.02
CA ALA A 144 0.99 -23.17 -0.70
C ALA A 144 2.09 -23.07 -1.77
N GLY A 145 2.14 -21.94 -2.47
CA GLY A 145 3.18 -21.64 -3.45
C GLY A 145 4.59 -21.63 -2.84
N ALA A 146 4.77 -21.19 -1.60
CA ALA A 146 6.07 -21.26 -0.92
C ALA A 146 6.59 -22.71 -0.81
N PHE A 147 5.71 -23.67 -0.55
CA PHE A 147 6.06 -25.10 -0.56
C PHE A 147 6.43 -25.58 -1.96
N ILE A 148 5.69 -25.14 -3.00
CA ILE A 148 5.98 -25.51 -4.39
C ILE A 148 7.35 -24.99 -4.81
N ILE A 149 7.71 -23.72 -4.49
CA ILE A 149 9.04 -23.17 -4.78
C ILE A 149 10.15 -23.94 -4.05
N ARG A 150 9.88 -24.47 -2.87
CA ARG A 150 10.84 -25.32 -2.16
C ARG A 150 11.17 -26.59 -2.94
N LEU A 151 10.19 -27.14 -3.67
CA LEU A 151 10.33 -28.38 -4.45
C LEU A 151 10.82 -28.10 -5.88
N SER A 152 10.39 -27.03 -6.49
CA SER A 152 10.72 -26.63 -7.87
C SER A 152 11.06 -25.13 -7.93
N PRO A 153 12.28 -24.73 -7.53
CA PRO A 153 12.72 -23.37 -7.57
C PRO A 153 12.93 -22.92 -9.03
N ALA A 154 12.08 -22.01 -9.51
CA ALA A 154 12.19 -21.40 -10.81
C ALA A 154 11.41 -20.08 -10.86
N VAL A 155 11.82 -19.13 -11.71
CA VAL A 155 11.11 -17.87 -11.91
C VAL A 155 9.69 -18.11 -12.43
N SER A 156 9.52 -19.04 -13.37
CA SER A 156 8.19 -19.43 -13.89
C SER A 156 7.27 -19.95 -12.79
N THR A 157 7.79 -20.73 -11.82
CA THR A 157 7.02 -21.18 -10.65
C THR A 157 6.55 -19.98 -9.80
N VAL A 158 7.41 -18.99 -9.55
CA VAL A 158 7.05 -17.76 -8.82
C VAL A 158 5.93 -17.01 -9.54
N LEU A 159 6.03 -16.86 -10.85
CA LEU A 159 5.02 -16.17 -11.66
C LEU A 159 3.70 -16.95 -11.74
N LEU A 160 3.75 -18.27 -11.83
CA LEU A 160 2.56 -19.13 -11.79
C LEU A 160 1.81 -18.98 -10.47
N ILE A 161 2.52 -18.88 -9.36
CA ILE A 161 1.91 -18.61 -8.05
C ILE A 161 1.24 -17.24 -8.03
N ASN A 162 1.86 -16.21 -8.61
CA ASN A 162 1.25 -14.90 -8.72
C ASN A 162 -0.02 -14.91 -9.59
N VAL A 163 -0.05 -15.72 -10.66
CA VAL A 163 -1.26 -15.98 -11.45
C VAL A 163 -2.32 -16.64 -10.58
N ALA A 164 -1.98 -17.71 -9.85
CA ALA A 164 -2.90 -18.40 -8.95
C ALA A 164 -3.48 -17.50 -7.85
N MET A 165 -2.70 -16.56 -7.33
CA MET A 165 -3.15 -15.56 -6.36
C MET A 165 -4.16 -14.56 -6.95
N SER A 166 -4.05 -14.23 -8.23
CA SER A 166 -4.91 -13.25 -8.90
C SER A 166 -6.22 -13.86 -9.41
N LEU A 167 -6.24 -15.16 -9.69
CA LEU A 167 -7.39 -15.89 -10.23
C LEU A 167 -8.67 -15.79 -9.39
N PRO A 168 -8.67 -15.98 -8.05
CA PRO A 168 -9.90 -15.98 -7.27
C PRO A 168 -10.73 -14.70 -7.43
N THR A 169 -10.06 -13.54 -7.44
CA THR A 169 -10.74 -12.25 -7.64
C THR A 169 -11.32 -12.12 -9.04
N THR A 170 -10.58 -12.56 -10.06
CA THR A 170 -11.01 -12.51 -11.46
C THR A 170 -12.21 -13.44 -11.70
N LEU A 171 -12.14 -14.67 -11.19
CA LEU A 171 -13.19 -15.69 -11.34
C LEU A 171 -14.49 -15.33 -10.60
N ALA A 172 -14.43 -14.48 -9.58
CA ALA A 172 -15.61 -14.06 -8.83
C ALA A 172 -16.65 -13.29 -9.67
N LYS A 173 -16.22 -12.68 -10.78
CA LYS A 173 -17.12 -12.08 -11.77
C LYS A 173 -16.51 -12.19 -13.16
N LEU A 174 -16.99 -13.12 -13.93
CA LEU A 174 -16.67 -13.29 -15.35
C LEU A 174 -17.72 -12.61 -16.24
N ALA A 175 -17.29 -12.13 -17.38
CA ALA A 175 -18.14 -11.63 -18.45
C ALA A 175 -17.40 -11.77 -19.80
N LYS A 176 -18.14 -11.85 -20.89
CA LYS A 176 -17.54 -11.82 -22.23
C LYS A 176 -17.00 -10.41 -22.50
N PRO A 177 -15.69 -10.23 -22.76
CA PRO A 177 -15.13 -8.92 -23.08
C PRO A 177 -15.76 -8.35 -24.34
N ARG A 178 -16.11 -7.06 -24.33
CA ARG A 178 -16.65 -6.33 -25.48
C ARG A 178 -15.85 -5.06 -25.69
N ILE A 179 -15.32 -4.86 -26.88
CA ILE A 179 -14.62 -3.61 -27.23
C ILE A 179 -15.66 -2.60 -27.67
N HIS A 180 -15.75 -1.50 -26.93
CA HIS A 180 -16.65 -0.39 -27.23
C HIS A 180 -15.84 0.92 -27.33
N LEU A 181 -15.81 1.51 -28.52
CA LEU A 181 -14.96 2.68 -28.81
C LEU A 181 -15.31 3.90 -27.96
N ALA A 182 -16.59 4.12 -27.65
CA ALA A 182 -16.99 5.25 -26.79
C ALA A 182 -16.44 5.09 -25.36
N THR A 183 -16.42 3.86 -24.82
CA THR A 183 -15.81 3.55 -23.52
C THR A 183 -14.31 3.80 -23.54
N LEU A 184 -13.60 3.32 -24.55
CA LEU A 184 -12.17 3.60 -24.72
C LEU A 184 -11.88 5.08 -24.80
N LYS A 185 -12.62 5.83 -25.62
CA LYS A 185 -12.50 7.29 -25.75
C LYS A 185 -12.74 8.01 -24.43
N GLN A 186 -13.70 7.55 -23.61
CA GLN A 186 -13.97 8.08 -22.29
C GLN A 186 -12.80 7.83 -21.32
N LEU A 187 -12.26 6.63 -21.29
CA LEU A 187 -11.11 6.26 -20.41
C LEU A 187 -9.84 7.03 -20.80
N ILE A 188 -9.55 7.13 -22.10
CA ILE A 188 -8.37 7.86 -22.61
C ILE A 188 -8.44 9.37 -22.29
N ARG A 189 -9.62 9.95 -22.08
CA ARG A 189 -9.74 11.35 -21.60
C ARG A 189 -9.01 11.59 -20.27
N GLY A 190 -8.79 10.54 -19.48
CA GLY A 190 -7.99 10.58 -18.26
C GLY A 190 -6.47 10.46 -18.47
N ALA A 191 -6.00 10.27 -19.69
CA ALA A 191 -4.58 10.09 -19.97
C ALA A 191 -3.70 11.22 -19.41
N PRO A 192 -4.04 12.53 -19.54
CA PRO A 192 -3.24 13.58 -18.96
C PRO A 192 -3.07 13.47 -17.44
N TYR A 193 -4.12 13.04 -16.73
CA TYR A 193 -4.04 12.78 -15.29
C TYR A 193 -3.13 11.58 -14.97
N GLN A 194 -3.24 10.49 -15.74
CA GLN A 194 -2.40 9.31 -15.54
C GLN A 194 -0.93 9.60 -15.87
N THR A 195 -0.67 10.47 -16.83
CA THR A 195 0.69 10.95 -17.13
C THR A 195 1.27 11.72 -15.94
N LEU A 196 0.50 12.61 -15.29
CA LEU A 196 0.93 13.27 -14.05
C LEU A 196 1.20 12.24 -12.93
N TYR A 197 0.35 11.22 -12.80
CA TYR A 197 0.56 10.17 -11.82
C TYR A 197 1.86 9.39 -12.07
N LEU A 198 2.15 9.06 -13.33
CA LEU A 198 3.41 8.43 -13.73
C LEU A 198 4.61 9.31 -13.37
N PHE A 199 4.58 10.61 -13.68
CA PHE A 199 5.64 11.55 -13.29
C PHE A 199 5.79 11.66 -11.77
N SER A 200 4.71 11.75 -11.01
CA SER A 200 4.75 11.75 -9.55
C SER A 200 5.41 10.46 -9.00
N THR A 201 5.15 9.30 -9.63
CA THR A 201 5.79 8.04 -9.26
C THR A 201 7.29 8.02 -9.57
N LEU A 202 7.70 8.59 -10.71
CA LEU A 202 9.11 8.70 -11.09
C LEU A 202 9.91 9.59 -10.12
N ILE A 203 9.28 10.61 -9.55
CA ILE A 203 9.90 11.49 -8.53
C ILE A 203 10.34 10.68 -7.30
N GLY A 204 9.55 9.67 -6.88
CA GLY A 204 9.95 8.75 -5.81
C GLY A 204 11.27 8.02 -6.15
N GLY A 205 11.47 7.64 -7.40
CA GLY A 205 12.73 7.08 -7.88
C GLY A 205 13.90 8.08 -7.80
N LEU A 206 13.68 9.34 -8.16
CA LEU A 206 14.70 10.40 -8.06
C LEU A 206 15.07 10.71 -6.60
N ALA A 207 14.11 10.66 -5.67
CA ALA A 207 14.41 10.80 -4.24
C ALA A 207 15.31 9.65 -3.74
N THR A 208 15.10 8.42 -4.23
CA THR A 208 15.97 7.28 -3.95
C THR A 208 17.39 7.50 -4.50
N TYR A 209 17.50 8.07 -5.72
CA TYR A 209 18.81 8.43 -6.28
C TYR A 209 19.50 9.52 -5.46
N ALA A 210 18.77 10.49 -4.92
CA ALA A 210 19.33 11.52 -4.02
C ALA A 210 19.92 10.90 -2.74
N VAL A 211 19.29 9.87 -2.20
CA VAL A 211 19.83 9.08 -1.07
C VAL A 211 21.14 8.40 -1.47
N PHE A 212 21.20 7.75 -2.62
CA PHE A 212 22.41 7.13 -3.14
C PHE A 212 23.54 8.15 -3.33
N ALA A 213 23.24 9.29 -3.94
CA ALA A 213 24.21 10.37 -4.15
C ALA A 213 24.71 10.99 -2.83
N ALA A 214 23.93 10.91 -1.75
CA ALA A 214 24.31 11.44 -0.43
C ALA A 214 25.26 10.53 0.35
N GLY A 215 25.15 9.19 0.25
CA GLY A 215 25.89 8.27 1.08
C GLY A 215 26.16 6.89 0.48
N GLY A 216 26.02 6.74 -0.85
CA GLY A 216 26.35 5.52 -1.58
C GLY A 216 25.49 4.31 -1.19
N ASP A 217 26.09 3.13 -1.36
CA ASP A 217 25.39 1.84 -1.20
C ASP A 217 24.93 1.58 0.24
N LEU A 218 25.68 2.05 1.24
CA LEU A 218 25.32 1.87 2.66
C LEU A 218 23.99 2.58 2.96
N LEU A 219 23.87 3.85 2.54
CA LEU A 219 22.69 4.64 2.83
C LEU A 219 21.49 4.16 2.00
N LEU A 220 21.74 3.70 0.77
CA LEU A 220 20.73 3.04 -0.06
C LEU A 220 20.25 1.73 0.58
N SER A 221 21.15 0.97 1.20
CA SER A 221 20.80 -0.26 1.93
C SER A 221 19.91 0.05 3.13
N TYR A 222 20.17 1.12 3.87
CA TYR A 222 19.32 1.56 4.98
C TYR A 222 17.95 2.05 4.47
N ASN A 223 17.92 2.79 3.35
CA ASN A 223 16.67 3.16 2.70
C ASN A 223 15.84 1.93 2.32
N TYR A 224 16.48 0.88 1.79
CA TYR A 224 15.80 -0.38 1.50
C TYR A 224 15.19 -1.01 2.76
N VAL A 225 15.91 -1.05 3.87
CA VAL A 225 15.40 -1.57 5.16
C VAL A 225 14.17 -0.78 5.60
N LEU A 226 14.25 0.57 5.60
CA LEU A 226 13.13 1.44 5.96
C LEU A 226 11.91 1.21 5.06
N PHE A 227 12.13 1.00 3.76
CA PHE A 227 11.05 0.67 2.80
C PHE A 227 10.43 -0.71 3.09
N GLN A 228 11.23 -1.73 3.42
CA GLN A 228 10.70 -3.06 3.76
C GLN A 228 9.87 -3.04 5.05
N ILE A 229 10.21 -2.19 6.01
CA ILE A 229 9.42 -1.98 7.24
C ILE A 229 8.00 -1.49 6.89
N GLY A 230 7.84 -0.70 5.84
CA GLY A 230 6.53 -0.27 5.34
C GLY A 230 5.57 -1.41 5.02
N LYS A 231 6.08 -2.63 4.76
CA LYS A 231 5.23 -3.83 4.58
C LYS A 231 4.47 -4.23 5.85
N SER A 232 4.89 -3.77 7.03
CA SER A 232 4.16 -3.97 8.28
C SER A 232 2.76 -3.35 8.29
N VAL A 233 2.48 -2.38 7.39
CA VAL A 233 1.17 -1.74 7.24
C VAL A 233 0.26 -2.42 6.19
N TYR A 234 0.59 -3.60 5.69
CA TYR A 234 -0.30 -4.33 4.77
C TYR A 234 -1.75 -4.49 5.26
N PRO A 235 -2.00 -4.72 6.57
CA PRO A 235 -3.37 -4.72 7.08
C PRO A 235 -4.12 -3.41 6.82
N ALA A 236 -3.43 -2.27 6.90
CA ALA A 236 -4.00 -0.97 6.58
C ALA A 236 -4.23 -0.80 5.07
N LEU A 237 -3.24 -1.18 4.26
CA LEU A 237 -3.34 -1.07 2.80
C LEU A 237 -4.49 -1.90 2.21
N SER A 238 -4.83 -3.04 2.84
CA SER A 238 -5.95 -3.89 2.43
C SER A 238 -7.33 -3.21 2.56
N ILE A 239 -7.43 -2.14 3.36
CA ILE A 239 -8.67 -1.37 3.58
C ILE A 239 -8.87 -0.33 2.46
N VAL A 240 -7.81 0.14 1.81
CA VAL A 240 -7.87 1.26 0.85
C VAL A 240 -8.85 1.02 -0.30
N PRO A 241 -8.88 -0.13 -0.98
CA PRO A 241 -9.86 -0.40 -2.03
C PRO A 241 -11.31 -0.38 -1.50
N LEU A 242 -11.54 -0.88 -0.28
CA LEU A 242 -12.86 -0.88 0.35
C LEU A 242 -13.30 0.54 0.72
N MET A 243 -12.38 1.34 1.24
CA MET A 243 -12.62 2.74 1.57
C MET A 243 -12.94 3.54 0.32
N TYR A 244 -12.17 3.38 -0.76
CA TYR A 244 -12.41 4.06 -2.02
C TYR A 244 -13.77 3.67 -2.61
N GLY A 245 -14.08 2.38 -2.69
CA GLY A 245 -15.38 1.89 -3.16
C GLY A 245 -16.56 2.44 -2.35
N SER A 246 -16.43 2.49 -1.01
CA SER A 246 -17.49 3.02 -0.15
C SER A 246 -17.67 4.54 -0.28
N LEU A 247 -16.59 5.31 -0.47
CA LEU A 247 -16.68 6.75 -0.72
C LEU A 247 -17.38 7.08 -2.05
N LEU A 248 -17.25 6.23 -3.05
CA LEU A 248 -17.97 6.38 -4.32
C LEU A 248 -19.46 6.05 -4.21
N ALA A 249 -19.84 5.10 -3.33
CA ALA A 249 -21.21 4.57 -3.23
C ALA A 249 -22.08 5.28 -2.17
N GLU A 250 -21.48 5.89 -1.13
CA GLU A 250 -22.23 6.46 0.01
C GLU A 250 -22.48 7.97 -0.11
N ALA A 251 -23.67 8.41 0.32
CA ALA A 251 -24.07 9.83 0.31
C ALA A 251 -23.28 10.65 1.37
N ASN A 252 -23.10 10.11 2.58
CA ASN A 252 -22.38 10.81 3.65
C ASN A 252 -20.87 10.50 3.60
N LYS A 253 -20.18 11.06 2.62
CA LYS A 253 -18.75 10.83 2.37
C LYS A 253 -17.85 11.25 3.52
N LEU A 254 -18.16 12.37 4.21
CA LEU A 254 -17.33 12.84 5.34
C LEU A 254 -17.36 11.88 6.53
N ARG A 255 -18.56 11.45 6.95
CA ARG A 255 -18.68 10.47 8.05
C ARG A 255 -17.97 9.18 7.69
N ARG A 256 -18.10 8.76 6.43
CA ARG A 256 -17.45 7.55 5.95
C ARG A 256 -15.93 7.68 5.98
N ALA A 257 -15.40 8.78 5.47
CA ALA A 257 -13.97 9.08 5.52
C ALA A 257 -13.44 9.07 6.96
N LEU A 258 -14.17 9.66 7.92
CA LEU A 258 -13.77 9.67 9.34
C LEU A 258 -13.68 8.24 9.92
N LEU A 259 -14.69 7.40 9.69
CA LEU A 259 -14.73 6.04 10.24
C LEU A 259 -13.67 5.11 9.61
N ASP A 260 -13.55 5.12 8.30
CA ASP A 260 -12.58 4.29 7.59
C ASP A 260 -11.15 4.77 7.83
N GLY A 261 -10.97 6.10 7.92
CA GLY A 261 -9.71 6.72 8.27
C GLY A 261 -9.25 6.38 9.69
N ALA A 262 -10.17 6.28 10.65
CA ALA A 262 -9.83 5.87 12.02
C ALA A 262 -9.24 4.45 12.05
N VAL A 263 -9.80 3.51 11.29
CA VAL A 263 -9.30 2.13 11.21
C VAL A 263 -7.93 2.10 10.49
N LEU A 264 -7.82 2.82 9.37
CA LEU A 264 -6.57 2.90 8.60
C LEU A 264 -5.45 3.50 9.47
N LEU A 265 -5.67 4.66 10.08
CA LEU A 265 -4.64 5.35 10.87
C LEU A 265 -4.31 4.61 12.18
N TYR A 266 -5.25 3.87 12.77
CA TYR A 266 -4.93 2.98 13.88
C TYR A 266 -3.83 1.97 13.51
N LEU A 267 -3.92 1.32 12.36
CA LEU A 267 -2.91 0.34 11.92
C LEU A 267 -1.56 0.99 11.62
N TYR A 268 -1.56 2.18 11.03
CA TYR A 268 -0.34 2.97 10.86
C TYR A 268 0.25 3.40 12.20
N LEU A 269 -0.59 3.79 13.15
CA LEU A 269 -0.18 4.20 14.49
C LEU A 269 0.43 3.03 15.28
N VAL A 270 -0.12 1.82 15.17
CA VAL A 270 0.46 0.60 15.79
C VAL A 270 1.86 0.34 15.24
N ALA A 271 2.04 0.35 13.92
CA ALA A 271 3.35 0.14 13.30
C ALA A 271 4.34 1.25 13.69
N ALA A 272 3.90 2.51 13.73
CA ALA A 272 4.70 3.65 14.16
C ALA A 272 5.08 3.55 15.65
N ALA A 273 4.16 3.08 16.51
CA ALA A 273 4.42 2.85 17.94
C ALA A 273 5.51 1.78 18.16
N VAL A 274 5.46 0.71 17.38
CA VAL A 274 6.50 -0.33 17.43
C VAL A 274 7.87 0.23 17.00
N MET A 275 7.94 1.02 15.93
CA MET A 275 9.17 1.69 15.52
C MET A 275 9.69 2.65 16.58
N ALA A 276 8.79 3.43 17.20
CA ALA A 276 9.13 4.40 18.23
C ALA A 276 9.69 3.77 19.52
N LYS A 277 9.26 2.55 19.86
CA LYS A 277 9.58 1.92 21.15
C LYS A 277 10.49 0.71 21.04
N SER A 278 10.61 0.09 19.88
CA SER A 278 11.47 -1.07 19.67
C SER A 278 11.98 -1.14 18.22
N PRO A 279 12.77 -0.17 17.79
CA PRO A 279 13.33 -0.15 16.44
C PRO A 279 14.20 -1.38 16.17
N GLU A 280 14.89 -1.91 17.18
CA GLU A 280 15.76 -3.09 17.11
C GLU A 280 14.99 -4.33 16.64
N TRP A 281 13.72 -4.46 16.97
CA TRP A 281 12.92 -5.60 16.54
C TRP A 281 12.81 -5.70 15.01
N TYR A 282 12.57 -4.58 14.33
CA TYR A 282 12.54 -4.55 12.86
C TYR A 282 13.90 -4.86 12.26
N ILE A 283 14.98 -4.32 12.86
CA ILE A 283 16.34 -4.55 12.39
C ILE A 283 16.73 -6.01 12.59
N ALA A 284 16.42 -6.58 13.75
CA ALA A 284 16.66 -7.99 14.04
C ALA A 284 15.92 -8.94 13.09
N LEU A 285 14.71 -8.59 12.70
CA LEU A 285 13.93 -9.39 11.76
C LEU A 285 14.48 -9.32 10.33
N LEU A 286 14.83 -8.12 9.86
CA LEU A 286 15.20 -7.86 8.48
C LEU A 286 16.70 -7.95 8.21
N ARG A 287 17.53 -7.44 9.11
CA ARG A 287 19.00 -7.39 9.02
C ARG A 287 19.68 -7.54 10.37
N PRO A 288 19.68 -8.76 10.92
CA PRO A 288 20.25 -9.01 12.25
C PRO A 288 21.74 -8.65 12.35
N SER A 289 22.49 -8.63 11.24
CA SER A 289 23.88 -8.17 11.17
C SER A 289 24.05 -6.68 11.49
N GLU A 290 23.02 -5.87 11.27
CA GLU A 290 23.03 -4.42 11.48
C GLU A 290 22.42 -4.01 12.84
N LEU A 291 22.16 -4.96 13.72
CA LEU A 291 21.50 -4.70 15.00
C LEU A 291 22.25 -3.72 15.92
N GLY A 292 23.58 -3.58 15.74
CA GLY A 292 24.40 -2.61 16.46
C GLY A 292 24.55 -1.25 15.76
N SER A 293 23.93 -1.05 14.61
CA SER A 293 24.05 0.21 13.84
C SER A 293 23.20 1.31 14.46
N VAL A 294 23.83 2.20 15.23
CA VAL A 294 23.14 3.36 15.84
C VAL A 294 22.41 4.21 14.80
N PRO A 295 23.00 4.58 13.63
CA PRO A 295 22.29 5.36 12.62
C PRO A 295 21.05 4.68 12.07
N LEU A 296 21.06 3.34 11.96
CA LEU A 296 19.89 2.61 11.49
C LEU A 296 18.80 2.52 12.57
N ILE A 297 19.17 2.34 13.83
CA ILE A 297 18.23 2.35 14.97
C ILE A 297 17.52 3.70 15.06
N GLU A 298 18.26 4.81 15.02
CA GLU A 298 17.71 6.17 15.02
C GLU A 298 16.81 6.42 13.81
N ALA A 299 17.21 5.95 12.62
CA ALA A 299 16.42 6.09 11.42
C ALA A 299 15.08 5.34 11.51
N VAL A 300 15.08 4.10 12.05
CA VAL A 300 13.83 3.34 12.26
C VAL A 300 12.97 4.02 13.30
N TRP A 301 13.56 4.52 14.39
CA TRP A 301 12.86 5.29 15.41
C TRP A 301 12.14 6.51 14.81
N LEU A 302 12.84 7.36 14.04
CA LEU A 302 12.26 8.53 13.36
C LEU A 302 11.25 8.15 12.26
N ASN A 303 11.45 7.00 11.61
CA ASN A 303 10.57 6.54 10.53
C ASN A 303 9.14 6.22 11.01
N GLY A 304 8.92 6.07 12.31
CA GLY A 304 7.57 5.98 12.87
C GLY A 304 6.72 7.22 12.54
N ALA A 305 7.30 8.41 12.64
CA ALA A 305 6.63 9.66 12.25
C ALA A 305 6.39 9.73 10.73
N ALA A 306 7.39 9.33 9.90
CA ALA A 306 7.25 9.26 8.46
C ALA A 306 6.14 8.29 8.03
N LEU A 307 6.03 7.16 8.73
CA LEU A 307 5.00 6.17 8.46
C LEU A 307 3.60 6.70 8.76
N LEU A 308 3.40 7.38 9.89
CA LEU A 308 2.11 8.01 10.20
C LEU A 308 1.76 9.11 9.19
N ALA A 309 2.73 9.95 8.81
CA ALA A 309 2.54 10.97 7.77
C ALA A 309 2.13 10.35 6.43
N SER A 310 2.74 9.22 6.05
CA SER A 310 2.37 8.44 4.86
C SER A 310 0.95 7.88 4.96
N GLY A 311 0.52 7.42 6.13
CA GLY A 311 -0.86 6.97 6.37
C GLY A 311 -1.88 8.11 6.22
N ILE A 312 -1.58 9.29 6.76
CA ILE A 312 -2.40 10.50 6.61
C ILE A 312 -2.46 10.91 5.13
N LEU A 313 -1.33 10.90 4.43
CA LEU A 313 -1.26 11.22 3.01
C LEU A 313 -2.11 10.26 2.17
N LEU A 314 -1.96 8.95 2.40
CA LEU A 314 -2.73 7.91 1.71
C LEU A 314 -4.23 8.07 1.94
N HIS A 315 -4.63 8.35 3.20
CA HIS A 315 -6.03 8.60 3.54
C HIS A 315 -6.56 9.85 2.83
N ALA A 316 -5.86 10.99 2.94
CA ALA A 316 -6.27 12.24 2.32
C ALA A 316 -6.37 12.14 0.80
N ASP A 317 -5.44 11.44 0.15
CA ASP A 317 -5.45 11.19 -1.29
C ASP A 317 -6.63 10.30 -1.72
N THR A 318 -6.92 9.25 -0.94
CA THR A 318 -8.07 8.36 -1.20
C THR A 318 -9.39 9.11 -1.04
N VAL A 319 -9.52 9.95 -0.01
CA VAL A 319 -10.72 10.79 0.19
C VAL A 319 -10.84 11.81 -0.94
N LEU A 320 -9.76 12.51 -1.31
CA LEU A 320 -9.75 13.50 -2.38
C LEU A 320 -10.25 12.89 -3.71
N LYS A 321 -9.81 11.67 -4.03
CA LYS A 321 -10.25 10.93 -5.20
C LYS A 321 -11.69 10.44 -5.05
N GLY A 322 -12.09 9.95 -3.88
CA GLY A 322 -13.41 9.36 -3.63
C GLY A 322 -14.57 10.38 -3.58
N VAL A 323 -14.29 11.62 -3.17
CA VAL A 323 -15.32 12.67 -3.09
C VAL A 323 -15.55 13.39 -4.42
N GLU A 324 -14.63 13.30 -5.36
CA GLU A 324 -14.79 13.89 -6.69
C GLU A 324 -15.75 13.03 -7.51
N GLU A 325 -16.85 13.63 -8.00
CA GLU A 325 -17.97 12.90 -8.65
C GLU A 325 -17.72 12.55 -10.11
N LYS A 326 -16.69 13.10 -10.72
CA LYS A 326 -16.36 12.86 -12.13
C LYS A 326 -15.95 11.41 -12.37
N THR A 327 -16.37 10.84 -13.48
CA THR A 327 -15.99 9.48 -13.87
C THR A 327 -14.50 9.38 -14.21
N VAL A 328 -13.95 10.42 -14.84
CA VAL A 328 -12.54 10.52 -15.26
C VAL A 328 -12.01 11.89 -14.85
N PHE A 329 -10.82 11.93 -14.28
CA PHE A 329 -10.18 13.19 -13.91
C PHE A 329 -9.52 13.86 -15.11
N THR A 330 -9.62 15.17 -15.13
CA THR A 330 -8.89 16.06 -16.04
C THR A 330 -7.84 16.86 -15.28
N LEU A 331 -6.98 17.59 -15.98
CA LEU A 331 -5.95 18.42 -15.33
C LEU A 331 -6.52 19.53 -14.43
N ARG A 332 -7.79 19.89 -14.59
CA ARG A 332 -8.46 20.93 -13.78
C ARG A 332 -9.00 20.43 -12.45
N ASP A 333 -9.08 19.12 -12.27
CA ASP A 333 -9.70 18.49 -11.11
C ASP A 333 -8.78 18.48 -9.89
N LYS A 334 -9.36 18.43 -8.70
CA LYS A 334 -8.60 18.49 -7.44
C LYS A 334 -7.52 17.40 -7.33
N PRO A 335 -7.76 16.12 -7.70
CA PRO A 335 -6.71 15.11 -7.67
C PRO A 335 -5.53 15.42 -8.61
N ALA A 336 -5.79 16.00 -9.80
CA ALA A 336 -4.72 16.41 -10.71
C ALA A 336 -3.90 17.57 -10.14
N LYS A 337 -4.56 18.55 -9.51
CA LYS A 337 -3.88 19.66 -8.82
C LYS A 337 -2.98 19.17 -7.69
N ALA A 338 -3.38 18.10 -6.97
CA ALA A 338 -2.54 17.48 -5.96
C ALA A 338 -1.26 16.89 -6.57
N LEU A 339 -1.37 16.16 -7.68
CA LEU A 339 -0.21 15.60 -8.39
C LEU A 339 0.68 16.70 -9.00
N MET A 340 0.09 17.75 -9.56
CA MET A 340 0.86 18.90 -10.07
C MET A 340 1.70 19.55 -8.97
N LEU A 341 1.16 19.67 -7.76
CA LEU A 341 1.93 20.19 -6.64
C LEU A 341 3.04 19.22 -6.19
N ASP A 342 2.77 17.91 -6.14
CA ASP A 342 3.80 16.92 -5.85
C ASP A 342 4.96 17.04 -6.86
N ILE A 343 4.65 17.21 -8.15
CA ILE A 343 5.65 17.44 -9.21
C ILE A 343 6.38 18.79 -9.02
N ALA A 344 5.65 19.85 -8.74
CA ALA A 344 6.22 21.19 -8.53
C ALA A 344 7.10 21.26 -7.27
N SER A 345 6.76 20.51 -6.22
CA SER A 345 7.54 20.40 -4.98
C SER A 345 8.68 19.39 -5.06
N ALA A 346 8.80 18.65 -6.16
CA ALA A 346 9.84 17.63 -6.33
C ALA A 346 11.26 18.14 -6.15
N PRO A 347 11.66 19.29 -6.75
CA PRO A 347 13.00 19.84 -6.52
C PRO A 347 13.29 20.08 -5.04
N PHE A 348 12.31 20.63 -4.30
CA PHE A 348 12.43 20.82 -2.85
C PHE A 348 12.58 19.49 -2.12
N THR A 349 11.71 18.52 -2.39
CA THR A 349 11.74 17.19 -1.74
C THR A 349 13.06 16.45 -2.01
N ILE A 350 13.52 16.46 -3.26
CA ILE A 350 14.79 15.82 -3.66
C ILE A 350 15.98 16.47 -2.98
N THR A 351 16.05 17.82 -3.04
CA THR A 351 17.12 18.60 -2.40
C THR A 351 17.12 18.41 -0.88
N LEU A 352 15.96 18.48 -0.24
CA LEU A 352 15.81 18.23 1.20
C LEU A 352 16.29 16.85 1.57
N THR A 353 15.89 15.82 0.81
CA THR A 353 16.32 14.43 1.02
C THR A 353 17.84 14.31 0.90
N TYR A 354 18.43 14.89 -0.15
CA TYR A 354 19.87 14.88 -0.35
C TYR A 354 20.63 15.55 0.80
N LEU A 355 20.22 16.79 1.15
CA LEU A 355 20.92 17.57 2.17
C LEU A 355 20.84 16.92 3.56
N LEU A 356 19.64 16.50 3.97
CA LEU A 356 19.45 15.85 5.26
C LEU A 356 20.11 14.47 5.31
N ALA A 357 20.05 13.69 4.23
CA ALA A 357 20.74 12.41 4.14
C ALA A 357 22.25 12.58 4.17
N LYS A 358 22.80 13.63 3.52
CA LYS A 358 24.24 13.93 3.54
C LYS A 358 24.71 14.41 4.91
N ALA A 359 23.90 15.21 5.62
CA ALA A 359 24.25 15.78 6.92
C ALA A 359 24.09 14.78 8.08
N HIS A 360 23.04 13.97 8.05
CA HIS A 360 22.62 13.12 9.17
C HIS A 360 22.46 11.63 8.81
N GLY A 361 22.83 11.23 7.59
CA GLY A 361 22.71 9.83 7.16
C GLY A 361 21.28 9.32 7.12
N ALA A 362 21.05 8.10 7.59
CA ALA A 362 19.73 7.45 7.60
C ALA A 362 18.67 8.19 8.43
N PRO A 363 18.94 8.74 9.62
CA PRO A 363 18.00 9.61 10.33
C PRO A 363 17.52 10.79 9.51
N GLY A 364 18.40 11.44 8.76
CA GLY A 364 18.07 12.56 7.87
C GLY A 364 17.07 12.19 6.79
N MET A 365 17.15 10.97 6.24
CA MET A 365 16.15 10.46 5.29
C MET A 365 14.76 10.36 5.93
N ALA A 366 14.65 9.80 7.12
CA ALA A 366 13.38 9.65 7.82
C ALA A 366 12.72 11.02 8.10
N ILE A 367 13.53 12.03 8.47
CA ILE A 367 13.08 13.41 8.66
C ILE A 367 12.56 13.98 7.32
N ALA A 368 13.31 13.83 6.22
CA ALA A 368 12.92 14.32 4.91
C ALA A 368 11.59 13.71 4.45
N PHE A 369 11.39 12.41 4.64
CA PHE A 369 10.15 11.71 4.29
C PHE A 369 8.97 12.17 5.16
N THR A 370 9.21 12.43 6.46
CA THR A 370 8.18 12.97 7.36
C THR A 370 7.71 14.35 6.90
N ILE A 371 8.65 15.26 6.59
CA ILE A 371 8.34 16.62 6.14
C ILE A 371 7.59 16.58 4.80
N SER A 372 8.12 15.85 3.82
CA SER A 372 7.53 15.76 2.48
C SER A 372 6.14 15.13 2.50
N GLY A 373 5.97 14.03 3.25
CA GLY A 373 4.67 13.36 3.41
C GLY A 373 3.63 14.25 4.10
N SER A 374 4.04 14.97 5.16
CA SER A 374 3.15 15.89 5.89
C SER A 374 2.74 17.08 5.02
N LEU A 375 3.66 17.66 4.25
CA LEU A 375 3.37 18.76 3.32
C LEU A 375 2.37 18.34 2.25
N SER A 376 2.60 17.20 1.61
CA SER A 376 1.68 16.64 0.60
C SER A 376 0.30 16.31 1.18
N ALA A 377 0.23 15.80 2.42
CA ALA A 377 -1.04 15.54 3.10
C ALA A 377 -1.80 16.84 3.43
N ALA A 378 -1.11 17.86 3.95
CA ALA A 378 -1.70 19.17 4.27
C ALA A 378 -2.30 19.84 3.02
N TYR A 379 -1.61 19.73 1.89
CA TYR A 379 -2.09 20.27 0.64
C TYR A 379 -3.35 19.56 0.13
N ARG A 380 -3.41 18.23 0.22
CA ARG A 380 -4.61 17.47 -0.14
C ARG A 380 -5.81 17.84 0.72
N LEU A 381 -5.57 18.04 2.03
CA LEU A 381 -6.61 18.51 2.93
C LEU A 381 -7.13 19.91 2.55
N ARG A 382 -6.23 20.82 2.17
CA ARG A 382 -6.60 22.15 1.65
C ARG A 382 -7.46 22.06 0.38
N LEU A 383 -7.14 21.16 -0.54
CA LEU A 383 -7.92 20.91 -1.76
C LEU A 383 -9.31 20.33 -1.48
N LEU A 384 -9.46 19.50 -0.44
CA LEU A 384 -10.76 19.01 0.00
C LEU A 384 -11.68 20.15 0.44
N GLY A 385 -11.13 21.20 1.03
CA GLY A 385 -11.85 22.40 1.45
C GLY A 385 -12.41 22.35 2.88
N ARG A 386 -13.06 23.44 3.30
CA ARG A 386 -13.50 23.65 4.69
C ARG A 386 -14.45 22.57 5.20
N GLY A 387 -15.30 21.99 4.35
CA GLY A 387 -16.21 20.90 4.73
C GLY A 387 -15.52 19.64 5.24
N TYR A 388 -14.24 19.44 4.91
CA TYR A 388 -13.42 18.29 5.34
C TYR A 388 -12.41 18.64 6.46
N LEU A 389 -12.46 19.86 7.03
CA LEU A 389 -11.65 20.25 8.18
C LEU A 389 -11.79 19.27 9.38
N PRO A 390 -12.96 18.63 9.62
CA PRO A 390 -13.08 17.59 10.65
C PRO A 390 -12.10 16.41 10.49
N LEU A 391 -11.58 16.12 9.31
CA LEU A 391 -10.52 15.12 9.15
C LEU A 391 -9.24 15.53 9.90
N LEU A 392 -8.87 16.81 9.83
CA LEU A 392 -7.72 17.33 10.56
C LEU A 392 -7.97 17.28 12.08
N THR A 393 -9.07 17.87 12.54
CA THR A 393 -9.31 18.10 13.98
C THR A 393 -9.78 16.85 14.74
N LYS A 394 -10.54 15.97 14.08
CA LYS A 394 -11.12 14.77 14.72
C LYS A 394 -10.34 13.49 14.44
N LEU A 395 -9.35 13.51 13.55
CA LEU A 395 -8.64 12.30 13.13
C LEU A 395 -7.12 12.50 13.07
N TYR A 396 -6.60 13.43 12.25
CA TYR A 396 -5.15 13.53 11.98
C TYR A 396 -4.37 14.09 13.17
N LEU A 397 -4.80 15.21 13.75
CA LEU A 397 -4.17 15.78 14.95
C LEU A 397 -4.26 14.82 16.15
N PRO A 398 -5.41 14.18 16.44
CA PRO A 398 -5.50 13.12 17.42
C PRO A 398 -4.50 11.96 17.20
N ALA A 399 -4.32 11.48 15.97
CA ALA A 399 -3.37 10.41 15.68
C ALA A 399 -1.91 10.87 15.89
N ALA A 400 -1.58 12.11 15.49
CA ALA A 400 -0.26 12.70 15.73
C ALA A 400 0.01 12.91 17.22
N ALA A 401 -0.97 13.38 17.99
CA ALA A 401 -0.86 13.55 19.44
C ALA A 401 -0.68 12.20 20.15
N ALA A 402 -1.43 11.17 19.74
CA ALA A 402 -1.27 9.81 20.26
C ALA A 402 0.16 9.27 20.01
N LEU A 403 0.71 9.47 18.82
CA LEU A 403 2.08 9.07 18.50
C LEU A 403 3.10 9.86 19.33
N ALA A 404 2.94 11.17 19.47
CA ALA A 404 3.82 12.02 20.27
C ALA A 404 3.85 11.57 21.75
N LEU A 405 2.70 11.21 22.32
CA LEU A 405 2.63 10.65 23.68
C LEU A 405 3.31 9.28 23.77
N ILE A 406 3.16 8.43 22.76
CA ILE A 406 3.88 7.14 22.70
C ILE A 406 5.38 7.39 22.70
N TYR A 407 5.88 8.35 21.92
CA TYR A 407 7.32 8.70 21.92
C TYR A 407 7.79 9.18 23.30
N ALA A 408 7.00 10.01 23.99
CA ALA A 408 7.37 10.60 25.28
C ALA A 408 7.21 9.64 26.48
N ALA A 409 6.23 8.73 26.45
CA ALA A 409 5.92 7.89 27.61
C ALA A 409 6.99 6.82 27.86
N PRO A 410 7.43 6.62 29.12
CA PRO A 410 8.28 5.48 29.50
C PRO A 410 7.41 4.21 29.56
N ILE A 411 7.40 3.44 28.46
CA ILE A 411 6.62 2.20 28.36
C ILE A 411 7.54 1.03 28.70
N PRO A 412 7.23 0.23 29.75
CA PRO A 412 8.01 -0.95 30.09
C PRO A 412 7.78 -2.04 29.04
N LEU A 413 8.77 -2.29 28.23
CA LEU A 413 8.76 -3.35 27.23
C LEU A 413 9.68 -4.49 27.63
N LEU A 414 9.34 -5.70 27.23
CA LEU A 414 10.25 -6.83 27.34
C LEU A 414 11.49 -6.59 26.46
N PRO A 415 12.68 -6.88 26.97
CA PRO A 415 13.92 -6.67 26.23
C PRO A 415 13.96 -7.57 24.97
N TYR A 416 14.65 -7.09 23.96
CA TYR A 416 14.89 -7.88 22.76
C TYR A 416 15.72 -9.13 23.11
N VAL A 417 15.26 -10.30 22.66
CA VAL A 417 15.98 -11.57 22.77
C VAL A 417 16.58 -11.92 21.40
N ARG A 418 17.90 -12.11 21.37
CA ARG A 418 18.62 -12.49 20.15
C ARG A 418 18.29 -13.94 19.81
N GLY A 419 17.64 -14.15 18.64
CA GLY A 419 17.20 -15.48 18.22
C GLY A 419 16.94 -15.55 16.73
N GLY A 420 16.42 -16.69 16.26
CA GLY A 420 15.96 -16.86 14.89
C GLY A 420 14.75 -15.96 14.57
N ALA A 421 14.40 -15.80 13.29
CA ALA A 421 13.29 -14.93 12.86
C ALA A 421 11.96 -15.30 13.55
N LEU A 422 11.64 -16.58 13.71
CA LEU A 422 10.43 -17.04 14.39
C LEU A 422 10.46 -16.70 15.88
N GLU A 423 11.56 -16.94 16.55
CA GLU A 423 11.75 -16.63 17.96
C GLU A 423 11.66 -15.11 18.21
N THR A 424 12.28 -14.30 17.34
CA THR A 424 12.16 -12.84 17.36
C THR A 424 10.70 -12.39 17.26
N ILE A 425 9.89 -13.02 16.38
CA ILE A 425 8.47 -12.69 16.24
C ILE A 425 7.71 -13.09 17.52
N LEU A 426 7.90 -14.30 18.01
CA LEU A 426 7.14 -14.83 19.15
C LEU A 426 7.44 -14.09 20.45
N THR A 427 8.71 -13.76 20.71
CA THR A 427 9.13 -13.02 21.92
C THR A 427 8.67 -11.56 21.89
N TYR A 428 8.43 -10.99 20.69
CA TYR A 428 7.97 -9.62 20.54
C TYR A 428 6.44 -9.45 20.55
N LEU A 429 5.66 -10.52 20.36
CA LEU A 429 4.18 -10.44 20.35
C LEU A 429 3.56 -9.73 21.57
N PRO A 430 4.01 -9.97 22.82
CA PRO A 430 3.48 -9.25 23.99
C PRO A 430 3.69 -7.73 23.90
N ASN A 431 4.89 -7.28 23.46
CA ASN A 431 5.18 -5.86 23.27
C ASN A 431 4.30 -5.24 22.18
N ALA A 432 4.14 -5.94 21.06
CA ALA A 432 3.28 -5.48 19.96
C ALA A 432 1.81 -5.39 20.40
N ALA A 433 1.32 -6.34 21.19
CA ALA A 433 -0.04 -6.32 21.73
C ALA A 433 -0.23 -5.14 22.73
N LEU A 434 0.74 -4.89 23.60
CA LEU A 434 0.73 -3.76 24.53
C LEU A 434 0.70 -2.42 23.78
N LEU A 435 1.59 -2.25 22.82
CA LEU A 435 1.68 -1.02 22.00
C LEU A 435 0.43 -0.83 21.14
N GLY A 436 -0.12 -1.91 20.59
CA GLY A 436 -1.40 -1.88 19.86
C GLY A 436 -2.57 -1.48 20.72
N GLY A 437 -2.67 -2.02 21.94
CA GLY A 437 -3.68 -1.65 22.93
C GLY A 437 -3.56 -0.18 23.35
N LEU A 438 -2.34 0.26 23.65
CA LEU A 438 -2.06 1.67 24.01
C LEU A 438 -2.41 2.62 22.85
N ALA A 439 -2.00 2.30 21.63
CA ALA A 439 -2.35 3.09 20.44
C ALA A 439 -3.87 3.20 20.26
N LEU A 440 -4.61 2.12 20.50
CA LEU A 440 -6.07 2.11 20.41
C LEU A 440 -6.69 3.02 21.48
N VAL A 441 -6.24 2.89 22.73
CA VAL A 441 -6.75 3.70 23.86
C VAL A 441 -6.47 5.19 23.62
N LEU A 442 -5.24 5.56 23.26
CA LEU A 442 -4.90 6.95 23.00
C LEU A 442 -5.65 7.52 21.80
N LEU A 443 -5.73 6.77 20.70
CA LEU A 443 -6.47 7.22 19.53
C LEU A 443 -7.97 7.39 19.86
N ALA A 444 -8.58 6.48 20.59
CA ALA A 444 -9.97 6.59 21.02
C ALA A 444 -10.19 7.72 22.05
N ALA A 445 -9.21 8.00 22.91
CA ALA A 445 -9.29 9.11 23.85
C ALA A 445 -9.31 10.48 23.14
N PHE A 446 -8.47 10.65 22.12
CA PHE A 446 -8.33 11.94 21.43
C PHE A 446 -9.24 12.10 20.21
N SER A 447 -9.66 10.99 19.57
CA SER A 447 -10.43 11.01 18.33
C SER A 447 -11.89 10.58 18.53
N PRO A 448 -12.86 11.51 18.40
CA PRO A 448 -14.27 11.14 18.37
C PRO A 448 -14.62 10.14 17.26
N ALA A 449 -13.96 10.24 16.10
CA ALA A 449 -14.16 9.32 15.00
C ALA A 449 -13.68 7.89 15.33
N ALA A 450 -12.55 7.75 16.04
CA ALA A 450 -12.06 6.45 16.49
C ALA A 450 -12.96 5.85 17.57
N ARG A 451 -13.51 6.66 18.50
CA ARG A 451 -14.50 6.19 19.46
C ARG A 451 -15.77 5.68 18.79
N GLU A 452 -16.28 6.38 17.79
CA GLU A 452 -17.46 5.93 17.02
C GLU A 452 -17.16 4.63 16.27
N ALA A 453 -16.00 4.52 15.62
CA ALA A 453 -15.56 3.31 14.92
C ALA A 453 -15.45 2.11 15.88
N LEU A 454 -14.81 2.32 17.04
CA LEU A 454 -14.65 1.29 18.08
C LEU A 454 -16.00 0.87 18.69
N SER A 455 -16.85 1.82 19.03
CA SER A 455 -18.19 1.52 19.59
C SER A 455 -19.05 0.74 18.58
N THR A 456 -18.96 1.09 17.30
CA THR A 456 -19.64 0.37 16.23
C THR A 456 -19.14 -1.07 16.10
N LEU A 457 -17.83 -1.28 16.22
CA LEU A 457 -17.22 -2.61 16.22
C LEU A 457 -17.68 -3.44 17.42
N LEU A 458 -17.59 -2.88 18.64
CA LEU A 458 -17.98 -3.56 19.88
C LEU A 458 -19.49 -3.93 19.92
N ARG A 459 -20.37 -3.06 19.42
CA ARG A 459 -21.80 -3.39 19.25
C ARG A 459 -22.00 -4.56 18.29
N ARG A 460 -21.25 -4.62 17.17
CA ARG A 460 -21.34 -5.73 16.20
C ARG A 460 -20.81 -7.05 16.77
N LEU A 461 -19.86 -6.98 17.70
CA LEU A 461 -19.34 -8.15 18.41
C LEU A 461 -20.24 -8.58 19.59
N GLY A 462 -21.31 -7.84 19.88
CA GLY A 462 -22.22 -8.14 20.98
C GLY A 462 -21.67 -7.80 22.38
N VAL A 463 -20.52 -7.10 22.44
CA VAL A 463 -19.88 -6.70 23.72
C VAL A 463 -20.62 -5.52 24.34
N LEU A 464 -21.11 -4.58 23.53
CA LEU A 464 -21.98 -3.50 23.98
C LEU A 464 -23.43 -3.80 23.58
N ARG A 465 -24.33 -3.77 24.58
CA ARG A 465 -25.79 -3.80 24.34
C ARG A 465 -26.20 -2.54 23.59
N ARG A 466 -27.27 -2.65 22.77
CA ARG A 466 -27.83 -1.53 22.00
C ARG A 466 -28.34 -0.42 22.88
#